data_cb474868a292f8602a42e1eaac3bf5fa
#
_entry.id   cb474868a292f8602a42e1eaac3bf5fa
#
_cell.length_a   1.000
_cell.length_b   1.000
_cell.length_c   1.000
_cell.angle_alpha   90.00
_cell.angle_beta   90.00
_cell.angle_gamma   90.00
#
_symmetry.space_group_name_H-M   'P 1'
#
loop_
_entity.id
_entity.type
_entity.pdbx_description
1 polymer ?
#
loop_
_entity_poly.entity_id
_entity_poly.type
_entity_poly.pdbx_seq_one_letter_code
_entity_poly.pdbx_strand_id
1 'polypeptide(L)'
;MVVIHYTAMSDADGAIRHLCDPASEVSCHWVLGRDGRAVQLVSEERRAWHAGAGRWGTVRDVNSRSVGIELDNDGFSPFPEAQIAALVALIRGIRLRHPAITPERILGHSCVAPWRKNDPGPFFPWKRLAAEGLAVWPEGAGRAPVATLPANLSRIGFPAGPTPEAVRLRGFRLRFRGERAGRMGPDGPILPPADEVDAGLAAAVAARWPVAGGPDPMLNDALDPMRAGA
;
A
#
# COMPACT_ATOMS: atom_id res chain seq x y z
N MET A 1 7.60 -2.19 6.50
CA MET A 1 6.43 -2.47 5.63
C MET A 1 6.90 -2.70 4.20
N VAL A 2 6.06 -3.27 3.33
CA VAL A 2 6.21 -3.17 1.87
C VAL A 2 5.10 -2.26 1.36
N VAL A 3 5.42 -1.34 0.44
CA VAL A 3 4.44 -0.52 -0.27
C VAL A 3 4.53 -0.83 -1.76
N ILE A 4 3.41 -1.26 -2.34
CA ILE A 4 3.28 -1.66 -3.74
C ILE A 4 2.70 -0.49 -4.53
N HIS A 5 3.35 -0.19 -5.66
CA HIS A 5 3.01 0.86 -6.59
C HIS A 5 2.78 0.32 -8.00
N TYR A 6 2.29 1.14 -8.90
CA TYR A 6 2.44 0.99 -10.34
C TYR A 6 3.13 2.23 -10.92
N THR A 7 3.91 2.04 -11.98
CA THR A 7 4.74 3.09 -12.56
C THR A 7 3.94 4.18 -13.29
N ALA A 8 2.79 3.84 -13.87
CA ALA A 8 2.03 4.67 -14.81
C ALA A 8 2.91 5.18 -15.98
N MET A 9 3.93 4.41 -16.36
CA MET A 9 4.85 4.72 -17.46
C MET A 9 4.68 3.71 -18.61
N SER A 10 5.30 3.97 -19.76
CA SER A 10 5.18 3.13 -20.94
C SER A 10 5.81 1.74 -20.78
N ASP A 11 6.91 1.68 -20.02
CA ASP A 11 7.67 0.45 -19.79
C ASP A 11 8.55 0.55 -18.53
N ALA A 12 9.07 -0.60 -18.10
CA ALA A 12 9.94 -0.71 -16.94
C ALA A 12 11.26 0.05 -17.09
N ASP A 13 11.85 0.07 -18.27
CA ASP A 13 13.14 0.76 -18.49
C ASP A 13 12.97 2.28 -18.40
N GLY A 14 11.85 2.82 -18.90
CA GLY A 14 11.48 4.21 -18.68
C GLY A 14 11.33 4.56 -17.21
N ALA A 15 10.64 3.69 -16.44
CA ALA A 15 10.49 3.85 -15.00
C ALA A 15 11.85 3.82 -14.28
N ILE A 16 12.74 2.88 -14.65
CA ILE A 16 14.08 2.78 -14.08
C ILE A 16 14.88 4.07 -14.35
N ARG A 17 14.87 4.57 -15.58
CA ARG A 17 15.57 5.84 -15.92
C ARG A 17 15.04 7.00 -15.08
N HIS A 18 13.72 7.13 -14.95
CA HIS A 18 13.09 8.19 -14.16
C HIS A 18 13.44 8.09 -12.68
N LEU A 19 13.37 6.88 -12.08
CA LEU A 19 13.65 6.65 -10.65
C LEU A 19 15.15 6.73 -10.31
N CYS A 20 16.04 6.66 -11.32
CA CYS A 20 17.49 6.85 -11.17
C CYS A 20 17.94 8.28 -11.53
N ASP A 21 17.05 9.13 -12.04
CA ASP A 21 17.36 10.53 -12.33
C ASP A 21 17.21 11.39 -11.06
N PRO A 22 18.28 12.01 -10.55
CA PRO A 22 18.19 12.90 -9.39
C PRO A 22 17.20 14.06 -9.56
N ALA A 23 16.96 14.51 -10.79
CA ALA A 23 16.03 15.60 -11.09
C ALA A 23 14.56 15.21 -10.87
N SER A 24 14.25 13.90 -10.78
CA SER A 24 12.90 13.42 -10.51
C SER A 24 12.46 13.57 -9.06
N GLU A 25 13.41 13.71 -8.12
CA GLU A 25 13.20 13.79 -6.67
C GLU A 25 12.40 12.62 -6.07
N VAL A 26 12.33 11.48 -6.80
CA VAL A 26 11.70 10.23 -6.36
C VAL A 26 12.66 9.07 -6.56
N SER A 27 12.48 8.00 -5.78
CA SER A 27 13.24 6.76 -5.92
C SER A 27 12.43 5.59 -5.37
N CYS A 28 12.74 4.36 -5.78
CA CYS A 28 12.13 3.16 -5.27
C CYS A 28 13.17 2.07 -5.05
N HIS A 29 12.88 1.08 -4.22
CA HIS A 29 13.83 0.00 -3.96
C HIS A 29 13.87 -0.98 -5.12
N TRP A 30 12.72 -1.34 -5.67
CA TRP A 30 12.57 -2.35 -6.70
C TRP A 30 11.65 -1.90 -7.82
N VAL A 31 11.98 -2.29 -9.04
CA VAL A 31 11.08 -2.20 -10.21
C VAL A 31 10.89 -3.60 -10.78
N LEU A 32 9.65 -4.00 -11.07
CA LEU A 32 9.30 -5.25 -11.72
C LEU A 32 8.67 -4.98 -13.09
N GLY A 33 9.31 -5.51 -14.13
CA GLY A 33 8.77 -5.52 -15.49
C GLY A 33 7.59 -6.48 -15.66
N ARG A 34 6.82 -6.29 -16.71
CA ARG A 34 5.68 -7.17 -17.08
C ARG A 34 6.12 -8.61 -17.37
N ASP A 35 7.37 -8.79 -17.79
CA ASP A 35 8.03 -10.08 -18.03
C ASP A 35 8.50 -10.79 -16.75
N GLY A 36 8.39 -10.14 -15.60
CA GLY A 36 8.88 -10.63 -14.31
C GLY A 36 10.32 -10.27 -13.99
N ARG A 37 11.01 -9.49 -14.83
CA ARG A 37 12.36 -8.98 -14.53
C ARG A 37 12.30 -8.06 -13.32
N ALA A 38 13.04 -8.38 -12.25
CA ALA A 38 13.16 -7.57 -11.05
C ALA A 38 14.50 -6.84 -11.05
N VAL A 39 14.46 -5.51 -10.84
CA VAL A 39 15.66 -4.65 -10.80
C VAL A 39 15.67 -3.91 -9.48
N GLN A 40 16.76 -4.04 -8.73
CA GLN A 40 16.98 -3.29 -7.50
C GLN A 40 17.67 -1.95 -7.84
N LEU A 41 17.07 -0.84 -7.38
CA LEU A 41 17.59 0.51 -7.58
C LEU A 41 18.19 1.08 -6.30
N VAL A 42 17.56 0.80 -5.16
CA VAL A 42 18.01 1.23 -3.83
C VAL A 42 18.11 0.01 -2.92
N SER A 43 19.16 -0.07 -2.11
CA SER A 43 19.27 -1.12 -1.07
C SER A 43 18.12 -1.03 -0.08
N GLU A 44 17.54 -2.18 0.31
CA GLU A 44 16.43 -2.24 1.28
C GLU A 44 16.77 -1.67 2.66
N GLU A 45 18.05 -1.51 2.97
CA GLU A 45 18.56 -0.91 4.21
C GLU A 45 18.61 0.63 4.14
N ARG A 46 18.40 1.20 2.95
CA ARG A 46 18.42 2.63 2.72
C ARG A 46 17.01 3.18 2.53
N ARG A 47 16.86 4.47 2.79
CA ARG A 47 15.63 5.19 2.48
C ARG A 47 15.48 5.39 0.99
N ALA A 48 14.29 5.08 0.44
CA ALA A 48 13.86 5.51 -0.89
C ALA A 48 12.65 6.46 -0.79
N TRP A 49 12.49 7.32 -1.78
CA TRP A 49 11.46 8.38 -1.81
C TRP A 49 10.30 7.97 -2.72
N HIS A 50 9.51 6.94 -2.29
CA HIS A 50 8.43 6.36 -3.09
C HIS A 50 7.03 6.64 -2.55
N ALA A 51 6.89 6.90 -1.24
CA ALA A 51 5.58 7.03 -0.61
C ALA A 51 5.15 8.48 -0.37
N GLY A 52 6.09 9.44 -0.38
CA GLY A 52 5.81 10.85 -0.09
C GLY A 52 5.06 11.05 1.23
N ALA A 53 4.21 12.07 1.30
CA ALA A 53 3.35 12.27 2.47
C ALA A 53 2.32 11.13 2.54
N GLY A 54 2.39 10.34 3.60
CA GLY A 54 1.54 9.18 3.84
C GLY A 54 1.56 8.76 5.31
N ARG A 55 0.63 7.88 5.69
CA ARG A 55 0.55 7.35 7.05
C ARG A 55 -0.12 5.98 7.07
N TRP A 56 0.35 5.10 7.98
CA TRP A 56 -0.32 3.85 8.29
C TRP A 56 -0.33 3.64 9.80
N GLY A 57 -1.49 3.68 10.42
CA GLY A 57 -1.60 3.66 11.88
C GLY A 57 -0.84 4.83 12.49
N THR A 58 0.15 4.54 13.32
CA THR A 58 1.03 5.52 13.97
C THR A 58 2.23 5.92 13.12
N VAL A 59 2.58 5.13 12.08
CA VAL A 59 3.72 5.39 11.20
C VAL A 59 3.43 6.59 10.30
N ARG A 60 4.21 7.66 10.42
CA ARG A 60 4.10 8.91 9.66
C ARG A 60 5.15 9.06 8.56
N ASP A 61 6.35 8.55 8.78
CA ASP A 61 7.40 8.49 7.76
C ASP A 61 7.42 7.13 7.08
N VAL A 62 6.54 6.97 6.09
CA VAL A 62 6.40 5.72 5.36
C VAL A 62 7.66 5.38 4.57
N ASN A 63 8.34 6.38 3.99
CA ASN A 63 9.58 6.17 3.23
C ASN A 63 10.69 5.51 4.05
N SER A 64 10.88 5.92 5.31
CA SER A 64 11.90 5.34 6.20
C SER A 64 11.49 4.02 6.84
N ARG A 65 10.22 3.60 6.67
CA ARG A 65 9.66 2.41 7.33
C ARG A 65 9.16 1.36 6.34
N SER A 66 9.53 1.50 5.06
CA SER A 66 9.04 0.56 4.04
C SER A 66 10.05 0.32 2.91
N VAL A 67 9.90 -0.83 2.28
CA VAL A 67 10.48 -1.16 0.99
C VAL A 67 9.43 -0.86 -0.07
N GLY A 68 9.72 0.02 -1.03
CA GLY A 68 8.85 0.35 -2.15
C GLY A 68 9.12 -0.58 -3.34
N ILE A 69 8.04 -1.05 -3.97
CA ILE A 69 8.09 -1.90 -5.18
C ILE A 69 7.21 -1.27 -6.25
N GLU A 70 7.80 -0.88 -7.37
CA GLU A 70 7.12 -0.37 -8.55
C GLU A 70 6.85 -1.50 -9.53
N LEU A 71 5.62 -1.64 -9.98
CA LEU A 71 5.21 -2.59 -11.01
C LEU A 71 4.99 -1.86 -12.33
N ASP A 72 5.59 -2.32 -13.41
CA ASP A 72 5.31 -1.81 -14.75
C ASP A 72 3.85 -2.10 -15.11
N ASN A 73 2.99 -1.11 -14.91
CA ASN A 73 1.56 -1.15 -15.17
C ASN A 73 1.01 0.27 -15.32
N ASP A 74 -0.07 0.42 -16.07
CA ASP A 74 -0.78 1.68 -16.30
C ASP A 74 -1.86 2.01 -15.26
N GLY A 75 -2.14 1.06 -14.35
CA GLY A 75 -3.20 1.15 -13.33
C GLY A 75 -4.60 0.80 -13.82
N PHE A 76 -4.78 0.49 -15.13
CA PHE A 76 -6.05 0.18 -15.77
C PHE A 76 -6.08 -1.22 -16.40
N SER A 77 -4.93 -1.85 -16.52
CA SER A 77 -4.75 -3.19 -17.09
C SER A 77 -4.52 -4.23 -16.00
N PRO A 78 -4.92 -5.51 -16.22
CA PRO A 78 -4.52 -6.62 -15.37
C PRO A 78 -3.00 -6.78 -15.32
N PHE A 79 -2.49 -7.23 -14.19
CA PHE A 79 -1.06 -7.53 -14.01
C PHE A 79 -0.74 -8.91 -14.63
N PRO A 80 0.30 -9.03 -15.49
CA PRO A 80 0.70 -10.31 -16.06
C PRO A 80 1.12 -11.33 -14.99
N GLU A 81 0.83 -12.62 -15.21
CA GLU A 81 1.16 -13.67 -14.24
C GLU A 81 2.67 -13.75 -13.98
N ALA A 82 3.51 -13.56 -15.00
CA ALA A 82 4.98 -13.53 -14.82
C ALA A 82 5.41 -12.44 -13.83
N GLN A 83 4.80 -11.25 -13.91
CA GLN A 83 5.06 -10.14 -12.99
C GLN A 83 4.59 -10.47 -11.56
N ILE A 84 3.40 -11.05 -11.41
CA ILE A 84 2.87 -11.43 -10.09
C ILE A 84 3.67 -12.57 -9.46
N ALA A 85 4.09 -13.56 -10.24
CA ALA A 85 4.97 -14.63 -9.76
C ALA A 85 6.32 -14.07 -9.26
N ALA A 86 6.92 -13.14 -10.00
CA ALA A 86 8.14 -12.44 -9.60
C ALA A 86 7.92 -11.61 -8.32
N LEU A 87 6.80 -10.89 -8.21
CA LEU A 87 6.43 -10.13 -7.01
C LEU A 87 6.30 -11.05 -5.78
N VAL A 88 5.65 -12.20 -5.93
CA VAL A 88 5.54 -13.21 -4.85
C VAL A 88 6.92 -13.66 -4.38
N ALA A 89 7.81 -14.01 -5.31
CA ALA A 89 9.19 -14.41 -5.00
C ALA A 89 9.96 -13.28 -4.31
N LEU A 90 9.85 -12.05 -4.81
CA LEU A 90 10.51 -10.88 -4.24
C LEU A 90 10.02 -10.59 -2.80
N ILE A 91 8.72 -10.56 -2.57
CA ILE A 91 8.15 -10.30 -1.23
C ILE A 91 8.56 -11.40 -0.24
N ARG A 92 8.60 -12.67 -0.66
CA ARG A 92 9.12 -13.75 0.17
C ARG A 92 10.58 -13.51 0.56
N GLY A 93 11.42 -13.11 -0.40
CA GLY A 93 12.82 -12.76 -0.15
C GLY A 93 12.97 -11.57 0.81
N ILE A 94 12.19 -10.50 0.59
CA ILE A 94 12.15 -9.32 1.48
C ILE A 94 11.77 -9.76 2.91
N ARG A 95 10.72 -10.56 3.09
CA ARG A 95 10.29 -11.02 4.42
C ARG A 95 11.31 -11.94 5.12
N LEU A 96 12.10 -12.70 4.38
CA LEU A 96 13.21 -13.47 4.97
C LEU A 96 14.31 -12.54 5.50
N ARG A 97 14.62 -11.45 4.80
CA ARG A 97 15.61 -10.45 5.23
C ARG A 97 15.07 -9.52 6.32
N HIS A 98 13.74 -9.25 6.29
CA HIS A 98 13.05 -8.35 7.21
C HIS A 98 11.87 -9.06 7.88
N PRO A 99 12.09 -9.98 8.84
CA PRO A 99 11.05 -10.84 9.42
C PRO A 99 9.95 -10.07 10.18
N ALA A 100 10.20 -8.82 10.57
CA ALA A 100 9.20 -7.93 11.17
C ALA A 100 8.13 -7.46 10.16
N ILE A 101 8.30 -7.71 8.85
CA ILE A 101 7.28 -7.41 7.83
C ILE A 101 6.28 -8.56 7.78
N THR A 102 5.19 -8.40 8.50
CA THR A 102 4.07 -9.34 8.54
C THR A 102 3.09 -9.11 7.37
N PRO A 103 2.20 -10.06 7.02
CA PRO A 103 1.30 -9.92 5.87
C PRO A 103 0.41 -8.66 5.89
N GLU A 104 -0.02 -8.20 7.07
CA GLU A 104 -0.81 -6.98 7.23
C GLU A 104 0.00 -5.69 7.00
N ARG A 105 1.33 -5.80 6.91
CA ARG A 105 2.24 -4.70 6.59
C ARG A 105 2.66 -4.68 5.11
N ILE A 106 2.01 -5.48 4.26
CA ILE A 106 2.15 -5.44 2.79
C ILE A 106 0.95 -4.68 2.25
N LEU A 107 1.20 -3.45 1.80
CA LEU A 107 0.21 -2.42 1.55
C LEU A 107 0.30 -1.88 0.12
N GLY A 108 -0.79 -1.31 -0.38
CA GLY A 108 -0.75 -0.44 -1.54
C GLY A 108 -0.51 1.01 -1.13
N HIS A 109 -0.01 1.82 -2.04
CA HIS A 109 0.17 3.26 -1.80
C HIS A 109 -1.17 3.94 -1.46
N SER A 110 -2.27 3.50 -2.08
CA SER A 110 -3.63 3.95 -1.75
C SER A 110 -4.07 3.64 -0.32
N CYS A 111 -3.42 2.71 0.38
CA CYS A 111 -3.69 2.45 1.78
C CYS A 111 -3.08 3.53 2.69
N VAL A 112 -1.86 3.97 2.37
CA VAL A 112 -1.08 4.91 3.19
C VAL A 112 -1.32 6.38 2.82
N ALA A 113 -1.76 6.66 1.58
CA ALA A 113 -2.02 8.00 1.08
C ALA A 113 -3.32 8.06 0.23
N PRO A 114 -4.49 7.66 0.77
CA PRO A 114 -5.73 7.51 0.00
C PRO A 114 -6.25 8.82 -0.61
N TRP A 115 -5.83 9.99 -0.08
CA TRP A 115 -6.25 11.31 -0.60
C TRP A 115 -5.56 11.73 -1.89
N ARG A 116 -4.47 11.06 -2.29
CA ARG A 116 -3.68 11.45 -3.47
C ARG A 116 -3.24 10.29 -4.36
N LYS A 117 -3.40 9.03 -3.89
CA LYS A 117 -2.86 7.85 -4.56
C LYS A 117 -3.93 6.78 -4.80
N ASN A 118 -3.76 6.07 -5.92
CA ASN A 118 -4.64 5.00 -6.37
C ASN A 118 -3.91 3.66 -6.47
N ASP A 119 -2.59 3.69 -6.63
CA ASP A 119 -1.75 2.53 -6.86
C ASP A 119 -1.75 1.55 -5.67
N PRO A 120 -1.67 0.24 -5.91
CA PRO A 120 -1.52 -0.44 -7.18
C PRO A 120 -2.83 -0.59 -7.99
N GLY A 121 -3.93 0.05 -7.62
CA GLY A 121 -5.17 0.11 -8.37
C GLY A 121 -6.12 -1.08 -8.12
N PRO A 122 -7.33 -1.02 -8.74
CA PRO A 122 -8.40 -1.98 -8.48
C PRO A 122 -8.15 -3.36 -9.11
N PHE A 123 -7.27 -3.46 -10.10
CA PHE A 123 -6.95 -4.72 -10.80
C PHE A 123 -5.82 -5.49 -10.13
N PHE A 124 -5.21 -4.95 -9.06
CA PHE A 124 -4.13 -5.64 -8.37
C PHE A 124 -4.66 -6.89 -7.64
N PRO A 125 -4.02 -8.07 -7.83
CA PRO A 125 -4.56 -9.36 -7.39
C PRO A 125 -4.27 -9.64 -5.91
N TRP A 126 -4.81 -8.84 -4.99
CA TRP A 126 -4.60 -8.97 -3.55
C TRP A 126 -4.94 -10.36 -2.99
N LYS A 127 -6.01 -11.00 -3.52
CA LYS A 127 -6.39 -12.37 -3.12
C LYS A 127 -5.29 -13.38 -3.44
N ARG A 128 -4.61 -13.21 -4.59
CA ARG A 128 -3.51 -14.07 -4.98
C ARG A 128 -2.35 -13.97 -3.99
N LEU A 129 -1.97 -12.75 -3.57
CA LEU A 129 -0.95 -12.55 -2.55
C LEU A 129 -1.38 -13.13 -1.20
N ALA A 130 -2.64 -12.99 -0.83
CA ALA A 130 -3.17 -13.55 0.42
C ALA A 130 -3.13 -15.09 0.42
N ALA A 131 -3.46 -15.74 -0.69
CA ALA A 131 -3.34 -17.19 -0.85
C ALA A 131 -1.91 -17.69 -0.67
N GLU A 132 -0.90 -16.85 -0.98
CA GLU A 132 0.52 -17.12 -0.75
C GLU A 132 0.99 -16.75 0.68
N GLY A 133 0.07 -16.29 1.56
CA GLY A 133 0.42 -15.82 2.92
C GLY A 133 1.22 -14.51 2.94
N LEU A 134 1.21 -13.75 1.84
CA LEU A 134 1.97 -12.51 1.69
C LEU A 134 1.11 -11.25 1.86
N ALA A 135 -0.19 -11.40 2.02
CA ALA A 135 -1.10 -10.29 2.29
C ALA A 135 -2.29 -10.79 3.09
N VAL A 136 -3.05 -9.88 3.70
CA VAL A 136 -4.27 -10.23 4.41
C VAL A 136 -5.49 -10.15 3.50
N TRP A 137 -6.42 -11.09 3.69
CA TRP A 137 -7.73 -11.09 3.05
C TRP A 137 -8.79 -11.61 4.02
N PRO A 138 -9.92 -10.90 4.21
CA PRO A 138 -10.97 -11.27 5.17
C PRO A 138 -11.94 -12.29 4.56
N GLU A 139 -11.50 -13.53 4.37
CA GLU A 139 -12.40 -14.60 3.90
C GLU A 139 -13.54 -14.83 4.89
N GLY A 140 -14.73 -15.10 4.34
CA GLY A 140 -15.93 -15.38 5.13
C GLY A 140 -16.45 -14.15 5.93
N ALA A 141 -16.06 -12.94 5.55
CA ALA A 141 -16.59 -11.73 6.17
C ALA A 141 -18.11 -11.63 5.95
N GLY A 142 -18.84 -11.46 7.04
CA GLY A 142 -20.28 -11.22 7.01
C GLY A 142 -20.62 -9.76 6.71
N ARG A 143 -21.83 -9.34 7.09
CA ARG A 143 -22.27 -7.94 7.07
C ARG A 143 -22.15 -7.34 8.48
N ALA A 144 -21.95 -6.04 8.56
CA ALA A 144 -21.93 -5.29 9.81
C ALA A 144 -22.63 -3.92 9.64
N PRO A 145 -23.10 -3.28 10.72
CA PRO A 145 -23.65 -1.94 10.64
C PRO A 145 -22.65 -0.94 10.09
N VAL A 146 -23.07 -0.14 9.09
CA VAL A 146 -22.19 0.86 8.41
C VAL A 146 -21.57 1.83 9.42
N ALA A 147 -22.29 2.17 10.51
CA ALA A 147 -21.76 3.04 11.57
C ALA A 147 -20.46 2.54 12.22
N THR A 148 -20.13 1.25 12.11
CA THR A 148 -18.89 0.67 12.66
C THR A 148 -17.67 0.88 11.74
N LEU A 149 -17.90 1.25 10.49
CA LEU A 149 -16.85 1.35 9.46
C LEU A 149 -15.73 2.33 9.84
N PRO A 150 -15.98 3.58 10.27
CA PRO A 150 -14.91 4.54 10.56
C PRO A 150 -13.94 4.07 11.63
N ALA A 151 -14.47 3.47 12.71
CA ALA A 151 -13.67 2.93 13.79
C ALA A 151 -12.83 1.73 13.34
N ASN A 152 -13.41 0.83 12.55
CA ASN A 152 -12.68 -0.32 12.02
C ASN A 152 -11.59 0.08 11.03
N LEU A 153 -11.83 1.07 10.14
CA LEU A 153 -10.80 1.61 9.26
C LEU A 153 -9.61 2.17 10.06
N SER A 154 -9.86 2.85 11.17
CA SER A 154 -8.81 3.36 12.05
C SER A 154 -8.02 2.22 12.71
N ARG A 155 -8.71 1.16 13.16
CA ARG A 155 -8.07 -0.02 13.76
C ARG A 155 -7.21 -0.80 12.77
N ILE A 156 -7.57 -0.82 11.50
CA ILE A 156 -6.78 -1.42 10.42
C ILE A 156 -5.52 -0.61 10.13
N GLY A 157 -5.55 0.71 10.33
CA GLY A 157 -4.43 1.62 10.08
C GLY A 157 -4.68 2.67 9.00
N PHE A 158 -5.85 2.66 8.34
CA PHE A 158 -6.19 3.72 7.38
C PHE A 158 -6.16 5.10 8.05
N PRO A 159 -5.53 6.10 7.41
CA PRO A 159 -5.37 7.43 7.99
C PRO A 159 -6.70 8.03 8.48
N ALA A 160 -6.75 8.41 9.76
CA ALA A 160 -7.86 9.15 10.36
C ALA A 160 -7.50 10.64 10.50
N GLY A 161 -8.38 11.43 11.08
CA GLY A 161 -8.20 12.88 11.28
C GLY A 161 -8.79 13.67 10.12
N PRO A 162 -8.07 14.60 9.49
CA PRO A 162 -8.65 15.48 8.47
C PRO A 162 -9.00 14.77 7.15
N THR A 163 -8.68 13.45 7.01
CA THR A 163 -9.01 12.70 5.80
C THR A 163 -10.50 12.40 5.76
N PRO A 164 -11.24 12.87 4.73
CA PRO A 164 -12.67 12.58 4.59
C PRO A 164 -12.97 11.08 4.56
N GLU A 165 -14.11 10.67 5.14
CA GLU A 165 -14.55 9.27 5.20
C GLU A 165 -14.64 8.62 3.81
N ALA A 166 -15.14 9.35 2.80
CA ALA A 166 -15.22 8.85 1.43
C ALA A 166 -13.84 8.53 0.83
N VAL A 167 -12.80 9.30 1.19
CA VAL A 167 -11.42 9.07 0.78
C VAL A 167 -10.86 7.81 1.44
N ARG A 168 -11.12 7.64 2.74
CA ARG A 168 -10.72 6.45 3.50
C ARG A 168 -11.40 5.18 2.96
N LEU A 169 -12.72 5.27 2.73
CA LEU A 169 -13.51 4.21 2.14
C LEU A 169 -12.97 3.81 0.76
N ARG A 170 -12.62 4.79 -0.08
CA ARG A 170 -12.03 4.52 -1.39
C ARG A 170 -10.71 3.76 -1.28
N GLY A 171 -9.80 4.20 -0.43
CA GLY A 171 -8.53 3.51 -0.17
C GLY A 171 -8.75 2.07 0.32
N PHE A 172 -9.70 1.86 1.21
CA PHE A 172 -10.12 0.54 1.68
C PHE A 172 -10.68 -0.33 0.55
N ARG A 173 -11.56 0.23 -0.29
CA ARG A 173 -12.15 -0.50 -1.43
C ARG A 173 -11.12 -0.85 -2.50
N LEU A 174 -10.16 0.02 -2.80
CA LEU A 174 -9.04 -0.31 -3.70
C LEU A 174 -8.27 -1.57 -3.24
N ARG A 175 -8.26 -1.80 -1.94
CA ARG A 175 -7.62 -2.97 -1.34
C ARG A 175 -8.51 -4.20 -1.29
N PHE A 176 -9.79 -4.07 -0.94
CA PHE A 176 -10.67 -5.19 -0.59
C PHE A 176 -11.91 -5.33 -1.48
N ARG A 177 -12.27 -4.29 -2.23
CA ARG A 177 -13.45 -4.25 -3.12
C ARG A 177 -13.19 -3.31 -4.31
N GLY A 178 -12.18 -3.63 -5.13
CA GLY A 178 -11.72 -2.78 -6.23
C GLY A 178 -12.84 -2.35 -7.17
N GLU A 179 -13.80 -3.22 -7.45
CA GLU A 179 -14.97 -2.97 -8.29
C GLU A 179 -15.92 -1.89 -7.72
N ARG A 180 -15.84 -1.59 -6.43
CA ARG A 180 -16.62 -0.57 -5.72
C ARG A 180 -15.83 0.69 -5.37
N ALA A 181 -14.53 0.74 -5.72
CA ALA A 181 -13.65 1.85 -5.35
C ALA A 181 -13.99 3.17 -6.04
N GLY A 182 -14.73 3.13 -7.16
CA GLY A 182 -15.04 4.34 -7.90
C GLY A 182 -13.81 5.03 -8.48
N ARG A 183 -13.91 6.35 -8.71
CA ARG A 183 -12.83 7.17 -9.26
C ARG A 183 -12.63 8.45 -8.47
N MET A 184 -11.49 9.11 -8.63
CA MET A 184 -11.30 10.47 -8.12
C MET A 184 -11.92 11.47 -9.11
N GLY A 185 -12.66 12.42 -8.57
CA GLY A 185 -13.15 13.59 -9.27
C GLY A 185 -12.46 14.86 -8.77
N PRO A 186 -12.77 16.03 -9.36
CA PRO A 186 -12.18 17.32 -8.96
C PRO A 186 -12.42 17.66 -7.48
N ASP A 187 -13.61 17.35 -6.97
CA ASP A 187 -14.05 17.69 -5.62
C ASP A 187 -13.92 16.51 -4.64
N GLY A 188 -13.27 15.45 -5.03
CA GLY A 188 -13.08 14.26 -4.21
C GLY A 188 -13.56 12.96 -4.88
N PRO A 189 -13.63 11.84 -4.12
CA PRO A 189 -13.98 10.56 -4.69
C PRO A 189 -15.46 10.47 -5.07
N ILE A 190 -15.69 9.96 -6.28
CA ILE A 190 -17.02 9.61 -6.83
C ILE A 190 -17.14 8.08 -6.71
N LEU A 191 -17.87 7.63 -5.69
CA LEU A 191 -18.07 6.20 -5.40
C LEU A 191 -19.44 5.96 -4.78
N PRO A 192 -19.97 4.73 -4.87
CA PRO A 192 -21.20 4.36 -4.18
C PRO A 192 -21.09 4.58 -2.66
N PRO A 193 -22.16 4.93 -1.96
CA PRO A 193 -22.16 5.00 -0.50
C PRO A 193 -21.58 3.74 0.16
N ALA A 194 -21.09 3.88 1.39
CA ALA A 194 -20.70 2.73 2.20
C ALA A 194 -21.89 1.79 2.42
N ASP A 195 -21.61 0.49 2.41
CA ASP A 195 -22.62 -0.54 2.64
C ASP A 195 -22.20 -1.50 3.77
N GLU A 196 -23.13 -2.38 4.18
CA GLU A 196 -22.89 -3.35 5.24
C GLU A 196 -21.80 -4.38 4.90
N VAL A 197 -21.52 -4.59 3.61
CA VAL A 197 -20.42 -5.47 3.16
C VAL A 197 -19.08 -4.79 3.41
N ASP A 198 -18.94 -3.48 3.14
CA ASP A 198 -17.74 -2.71 3.49
C ASP A 198 -17.48 -2.78 4.99
N ALA A 199 -18.53 -2.56 5.79
CA ALA A 199 -18.44 -2.60 7.24
C ALA A 199 -18.08 -3.99 7.77
N GLY A 200 -18.64 -5.04 7.19
CA GLY A 200 -18.34 -6.43 7.52
C GLY A 200 -16.90 -6.83 7.20
N LEU A 201 -16.42 -6.48 6.00
CA LEU A 201 -15.02 -6.67 5.60
C LEU A 201 -14.07 -5.91 6.53
N ALA A 202 -14.37 -4.64 6.83
CA ALA A 202 -13.53 -3.84 7.72
C ALA A 202 -13.52 -4.41 9.14
N ALA A 203 -14.66 -4.87 9.67
CA ALA A 203 -14.75 -5.51 10.96
C ALA A 203 -13.90 -6.80 11.02
N ALA A 204 -13.97 -7.64 9.99
CA ALA A 204 -13.21 -8.88 9.92
C ALA A 204 -11.69 -8.63 9.86
N VAL A 205 -11.23 -7.63 9.06
CA VAL A 205 -9.82 -7.23 9.01
C VAL A 205 -9.38 -6.65 10.36
N ALA A 206 -10.15 -5.73 10.94
CA ALA A 206 -9.82 -5.09 12.22
C ALA A 206 -9.79 -6.08 13.40
N ALA A 207 -10.57 -7.16 13.34
CA ALA A 207 -10.56 -8.20 14.37
C ALA A 207 -9.31 -9.10 14.28
N ARG A 208 -8.86 -9.43 13.06
CA ARG A 208 -7.75 -10.37 12.83
C ARG A 208 -6.39 -9.68 12.78
N TRP A 209 -6.32 -8.47 12.23
CA TRP A 209 -5.07 -7.76 11.96
C TRP A 209 -5.18 -6.26 12.33
N PRO A 210 -5.49 -5.95 13.60
CA PRO A 210 -5.49 -4.57 14.04
C PRO A 210 -4.06 -4.03 14.00
N VAL A 211 -3.88 -2.80 13.54
CA VAL A 211 -2.63 -2.09 13.76
C VAL A 211 -2.58 -1.78 15.26
N ALA A 212 -1.63 -2.37 15.96
CA ALA A 212 -1.44 -2.14 17.37
C ALA A 212 -1.31 -0.63 17.64
N GLY A 213 -2.12 -0.09 18.53
CA GLY A 213 -2.04 1.32 18.97
C GLY A 213 -0.84 1.59 19.90
N GLY A 214 0.21 0.75 19.82
CA GLY A 214 1.47 0.96 20.52
C GLY A 214 2.47 1.78 19.70
N PRO A 215 3.51 2.32 20.36
CA PRO A 215 4.63 2.93 19.63
C PRO A 215 5.15 1.91 18.61
N ASP A 216 5.44 2.38 17.40
CA ASP A 216 6.08 1.56 16.37
C ASP A 216 7.33 0.94 17.00
N PRO A 217 7.44 -0.41 17.14
CA PRO A 217 8.62 -1.02 17.77
C PRO A 217 9.93 -0.73 17.01
N MET A 218 9.83 -0.13 15.81
CA MET A 218 10.94 0.36 15.02
C MET A 218 11.24 1.85 15.24
N LEU A 219 10.46 2.55 16.08
CA LEU A 219 10.75 3.92 16.53
C LEU A 219 11.87 3.91 17.59
N ASN A 220 13.09 3.58 17.16
CA ASN A 220 14.25 4.07 17.88
C ASN A 220 14.50 5.51 17.37
N ASP A 221 14.06 6.51 18.16
CA ASP A 221 14.23 7.96 17.87
C ASP A 221 15.68 8.40 17.63
N ALA A 222 16.64 7.48 17.76
CA ALA A 222 18.07 7.74 17.66
C ALA A 222 18.62 7.83 16.23
N LEU A 223 17.79 7.61 15.17
CA LEU A 223 18.26 7.56 13.78
C LEU A 223 17.47 8.47 12.83
N ASP A 224 16.89 9.58 13.29
CA ASP A 224 16.37 10.63 12.40
C ASP A 224 17.43 11.73 12.21
N PRO A 225 18.31 11.65 11.17
CA PRO A 225 19.31 12.68 10.91
C PRO A 225 18.70 14.02 10.45
N MET A 226 17.39 14.10 10.23
CA MET A 226 16.71 15.32 9.78
C MET A 226 16.18 16.19 10.92
N ARG A 227 16.29 15.76 12.19
CA ARG A 227 15.96 16.61 13.35
C ARG A 227 17.13 17.44 13.88
N ALA A 228 18.33 17.30 13.32
CA ALA A 228 19.53 18.03 13.76
C ALA A 228 19.80 19.32 12.96
N GLY A 229 18.80 19.89 12.28
CA GLY A 229 18.95 21.10 11.49
C GLY A 229 17.65 21.90 11.43
N ALA A 230 17.22 22.47 12.54
CA ALA A 230 16.28 23.60 12.58
C ALA A 230 16.85 24.64 13.54
#